data_3a639690f1b5c9b463f44179372053b3
#
_entry.id   3a639690f1b5c9b463f44179372053b3
#
_cell.length_a   1.000
_cell.length_b   1.000
_cell.length_c   1.000
_cell.angle_alpha   90.00
_cell.angle_beta   90.00
_cell.angle_gamma   90.00
#
_symmetry.space_group_name_H-M   'P 1'
#
loop_
_entity.id
_entity.type
_entity.pdbx_description
1 polymer ?
#
loop_
_entity_poly.entity_id
_entity_poly.type
_entity_poly.pdbx_seq_one_letter_code
_entity_poly.pdbx_strand_id
1 'polypeptide(L)'
;MPRPFRSNLPRGSSHWAVRRAQWAALGIGGEDLEKPKIAIVNSSSDLAICFSHLDGVAREVRAAIREAGGLPFEIRTAAPADFIHSAGRAGRYILPSRDLIANDIEVQVEGAQLDGMVLLASCDKTLPGQLMAAAQLDIPTIVVVCGYQPSGEWNGHEVDIEEVFLAAGHHAAGRLPLEDLAGMADNAIRGPGVCAGMGTANSMHIVGEALGMTLPGAAPVLANSPAMFAQARAAGARIVAMVEEDLRPRRILTAGAFANAVTALLSVAGSINCIKHLQAVAAEAGLALDMRALAERLSERVPVLCAIRPIGALPTEAMEQAGGAWTLLSRLRPLLDGTAITVTGRSLGSVLDSAPEGDARVIRPLSDPLSKGPGIVMLRGSLCPGGGLVKLGLGEGRVLAFEGRARVFETVDAALAALREGRIAAGDVMVLRNLGVRGAPGMGMASRVVFALDGLGLGPQVAVVTDGQLSGLVNKGIVVGECAPEAADGGAIGLVREGDRIRIDIPARRADLLVSEEIAARRAAPPPAAAAPPPGWLSIYARTAKPLEAGATLHDPPGT
;
A
#
# COMPACT_ATOMS: atom_id res chain seq x y z
N MET A 1 -14.89 -16.79 -35.45
CA MET A 1 -14.40 -17.92 -34.63
C MET A 1 -13.92 -17.35 -33.31
N PRO A 2 -14.17 -17.98 -32.16
CA PRO A 2 -13.61 -17.54 -30.91
C PRO A 2 -12.08 -17.52 -31.02
N ARG A 3 -11.46 -16.51 -30.39
CA ARG A 3 -10.00 -16.36 -30.37
C ARG A 3 -9.39 -17.59 -29.64
N PRO A 4 -8.35 -18.24 -30.20
CA PRO A 4 -7.70 -19.32 -29.47
C PRO A 4 -7.04 -18.79 -28.19
N PHE A 5 -7.18 -19.52 -27.09
CA PHE A 5 -6.51 -19.20 -25.85
C PHE A 5 -4.99 -19.28 -26.03
N ARG A 6 -4.24 -18.35 -25.43
CA ARG A 6 -2.76 -18.32 -25.51
C ARG A 6 -2.12 -19.58 -24.92
N SER A 7 -2.81 -20.23 -24.02
CA SER A 7 -2.41 -21.49 -23.40
C SER A 7 -2.54 -22.70 -24.30
N ASN A 8 -3.27 -22.60 -25.42
CA ASN A 8 -3.47 -23.70 -26.36
C ASN A 8 -2.29 -23.82 -27.34
N LEU A 9 -1.34 -24.68 -27.00
CA LEU A 9 -0.14 -24.94 -27.80
C LEU A 9 -0.48 -25.73 -29.06
N PRO A 10 0.32 -25.55 -30.14
CA PRO A 10 0.10 -26.32 -31.39
C PRO A 10 0.11 -27.82 -31.14
N ARG A 11 -0.97 -28.51 -31.54
CA ARG A 11 -1.11 -29.97 -31.38
C ARG A 11 0.04 -30.71 -32.09
N GLY A 12 0.63 -31.69 -31.40
CA GLY A 12 1.77 -32.46 -31.91
C GLY A 12 3.13 -31.82 -31.68
N SER A 13 3.19 -30.57 -31.19
CA SER A 13 4.46 -29.98 -30.77
C SER A 13 5.00 -30.66 -29.51
N SER A 14 6.32 -30.61 -29.30
CA SER A 14 6.96 -31.15 -28.08
C SER A 14 6.39 -30.53 -26.81
N HIS A 15 6.21 -29.23 -26.79
CA HIS A 15 5.63 -28.51 -25.64
C HIS A 15 4.18 -28.93 -25.35
N TRP A 16 3.36 -29.11 -26.38
CA TRP A 16 2.00 -29.65 -26.25
C TRP A 16 2.02 -31.07 -25.65
N ALA A 17 2.88 -31.95 -26.16
CA ALA A 17 2.96 -33.32 -25.70
C ALA A 17 3.43 -33.44 -24.25
N VAL A 18 4.49 -32.71 -23.88
CA VAL A 18 5.03 -32.71 -22.51
C VAL A 18 4.05 -32.10 -21.51
N ARG A 19 3.43 -30.96 -21.82
CA ARG A 19 2.40 -30.35 -20.98
C ARG A 19 1.21 -31.29 -20.79
N ARG A 20 0.74 -31.92 -21.84
CA ARG A 20 -0.34 -32.91 -21.77
C ARG A 20 0.01 -34.08 -20.85
N ALA A 21 1.23 -34.60 -20.93
CA ALA A 21 1.69 -35.70 -20.08
C ALA A 21 1.72 -35.28 -18.58
N GLN A 22 2.27 -34.09 -18.27
CA GLN A 22 2.31 -33.56 -16.90
C GLN A 22 0.90 -33.37 -16.32
N TRP A 23 0.01 -32.77 -17.10
CA TRP A 23 -1.36 -32.50 -16.63
C TRP A 23 -2.23 -33.75 -16.57
N ALA A 24 -2.03 -34.72 -17.46
CA ALA A 24 -2.69 -36.00 -17.35
C ALA A 24 -2.36 -36.74 -16.06
N ALA A 25 -1.13 -36.62 -15.57
CA ALA A 25 -0.73 -37.17 -14.27
C ALA A 25 -1.41 -36.46 -13.06
N LEU A 26 -1.91 -35.24 -13.26
CA LEU A 26 -2.74 -34.49 -12.29
C LEU A 26 -4.25 -34.75 -12.48
N GLY A 27 -4.63 -35.67 -13.35
CA GLY A 27 -6.03 -35.98 -13.70
C GLY A 27 -6.69 -34.97 -14.65
N ILE A 28 -5.90 -34.10 -15.29
CA ILE A 28 -6.38 -33.09 -16.26
C ILE A 28 -6.20 -33.64 -17.67
N GLY A 29 -7.28 -33.78 -18.41
CA GLY A 29 -7.22 -34.32 -19.77
C GLY A 29 -8.49 -34.08 -20.57
N GLY A 30 -8.52 -34.59 -21.79
CA GLY A 30 -9.70 -34.47 -22.65
C GLY A 30 -10.07 -33.03 -22.94
N GLU A 31 -11.35 -32.70 -22.69
CA GLU A 31 -11.93 -31.38 -22.93
C GLU A 31 -11.38 -30.29 -21.98
N ASP A 32 -10.87 -30.67 -20.81
CA ASP A 32 -10.31 -29.68 -19.86
C ASP A 32 -9.10 -28.93 -20.45
N LEU A 33 -8.36 -29.57 -21.34
CA LEU A 33 -7.20 -28.96 -22.01
C LEU A 33 -7.59 -27.85 -23.00
N GLU A 34 -8.82 -27.77 -23.41
CA GLU A 34 -9.32 -26.73 -24.33
C GLU A 34 -9.91 -25.52 -23.56
N LYS A 35 -10.16 -25.64 -22.23
CA LYS A 35 -10.69 -24.57 -21.38
C LYS A 35 -9.65 -23.47 -21.16
N PRO A 36 -10.05 -22.22 -20.83
CA PRO A 36 -9.12 -21.17 -20.44
C PRO A 36 -8.42 -21.55 -19.10
N LYS A 37 -7.10 -21.39 -19.05
CA LYS A 37 -6.26 -21.72 -17.88
C LYS A 37 -6.07 -20.47 -17.04
N ILE A 38 -6.58 -20.51 -15.81
CA ILE A 38 -6.63 -19.37 -14.90
C ILE A 38 -5.70 -19.61 -13.73
N ALA A 39 -4.75 -18.68 -13.51
CA ALA A 39 -3.94 -18.67 -12.29
C ALA A 39 -4.78 -18.19 -11.10
N ILE A 40 -4.63 -18.87 -9.96
CA ILE A 40 -5.03 -18.34 -8.65
C ILE A 40 -3.75 -17.99 -7.93
N VAL A 41 -3.48 -16.68 -7.80
CA VAL A 41 -2.26 -16.18 -7.16
C VAL A 41 -2.48 -16.11 -5.67
N ASN A 42 -1.89 -17.03 -4.93
CA ASN A 42 -2.08 -17.22 -3.51
C ASN A 42 -0.79 -17.00 -2.73
N SER A 43 -0.82 -16.11 -1.75
CA SER A 43 0.27 -15.83 -0.81
C SER A 43 -0.02 -16.41 0.59
N SER A 44 -0.74 -17.54 0.68
CA SER A 44 -1.00 -18.22 1.96
C SER A 44 0.29 -18.56 2.70
N SER A 45 0.30 -18.32 4.01
CA SER A 45 1.47 -18.57 4.86
C SER A 45 1.03 -18.66 6.33
N ASP A 46 1.68 -19.54 7.08
CA ASP A 46 1.52 -19.66 8.54
C ASP A 46 2.33 -18.61 9.31
N LEU A 47 3.16 -17.84 8.62
CA LEU A 47 4.07 -16.88 9.26
C LEU A 47 3.33 -15.67 9.85
N ALA A 48 2.17 -15.31 9.29
CA ALA A 48 1.38 -14.20 9.77
C ALA A 48 -0.12 -14.43 9.55
N ILE A 49 -0.91 -14.00 10.51
CA ILE A 49 -2.37 -14.17 10.55
C ILE A 49 -3.07 -13.58 9.31
N CYS A 50 -2.53 -12.51 8.71
CA CYS A 50 -3.09 -11.88 7.52
C CYS A 50 -3.10 -12.78 6.27
N PHE A 51 -2.35 -13.88 6.27
CA PHE A 51 -2.26 -14.83 5.16
C PHE A 51 -2.88 -16.20 5.45
N SER A 52 -3.16 -16.51 6.72
CA SER A 52 -3.50 -17.87 7.17
C SER A 52 -4.80 -18.43 6.58
N HIS A 53 -5.72 -17.58 6.14
CA HIS A 53 -7.04 -17.96 5.62
C HIS A 53 -7.10 -18.08 4.08
N LEU A 54 -6.05 -17.67 3.37
CA LEU A 54 -6.09 -17.54 1.90
C LEU A 54 -6.33 -18.86 1.17
N ASP A 55 -5.93 -19.99 1.73
CA ASP A 55 -6.24 -21.31 1.17
C ASP A 55 -7.76 -21.59 1.13
N GLY A 56 -8.51 -21.04 2.11
CA GLY A 56 -9.96 -21.06 2.10
C GLY A 56 -10.54 -20.26 0.92
N VAL A 57 -10.03 -19.06 0.73
CA VAL A 57 -10.44 -18.18 -0.38
C VAL A 57 -10.10 -18.82 -1.73
N ALA A 58 -8.89 -19.37 -1.86
CA ALA A 58 -8.45 -20.06 -3.09
C ALA A 58 -9.36 -21.25 -3.47
N ARG A 59 -9.89 -22.00 -2.47
CA ARG A 59 -10.85 -23.09 -2.72
C ARG A 59 -12.15 -22.60 -3.34
N GLU A 60 -12.70 -21.48 -2.83
CA GLU A 60 -13.94 -20.89 -3.36
C GLU A 60 -13.74 -20.34 -4.79
N VAL A 61 -12.65 -19.63 -5.03
CA VAL A 61 -12.28 -19.14 -6.36
C VAL A 61 -12.10 -20.31 -7.34
N ARG A 62 -11.40 -21.37 -6.92
CA ARG A 62 -11.17 -22.59 -7.72
C ARG A 62 -12.48 -23.25 -8.12
N ALA A 63 -13.42 -23.39 -7.18
CA ALA A 63 -14.73 -23.97 -7.44
C ALA A 63 -15.49 -23.12 -8.49
N ALA A 64 -15.55 -21.81 -8.29
CA ALA A 64 -16.27 -20.91 -9.18
C ALA A 64 -15.67 -20.83 -10.60
N ILE A 65 -14.33 -20.87 -10.74
CA ILE A 65 -13.68 -20.96 -12.06
C ILE A 65 -14.11 -22.23 -12.80
N ARG A 66 -14.15 -23.39 -12.11
CA ARG A 66 -14.57 -24.66 -12.72
C ARG A 66 -16.03 -24.63 -13.12
N GLU A 67 -16.91 -24.13 -12.27
CA GLU A 67 -18.34 -23.97 -12.55
C GLU A 67 -18.58 -23.07 -13.77
N ALA A 68 -17.75 -22.02 -13.94
CA ALA A 68 -17.80 -21.12 -15.10
C ALA A 68 -17.12 -21.67 -16.36
N GLY A 69 -16.59 -22.90 -16.33
CA GLY A 69 -15.96 -23.55 -17.50
C GLY A 69 -14.47 -23.29 -17.68
N GLY A 70 -13.79 -22.69 -16.70
CA GLY A 70 -12.33 -22.49 -16.69
C GLY A 70 -11.56 -23.65 -16.04
N LEU A 71 -10.26 -23.68 -16.24
CA LEU A 71 -9.32 -24.64 -15.63
C LEU A 71 -8.40 -23.87 -14.66
N PRO A 72 -8.59 -23.97 -13.33
CA PRO A 72 -7.81 -23.24 -12.34
C PRO A 72 -6.49 -23.92 -12.00
N PHE A 73 -5.42 -23.11 -11.94
CA PHE A 73 -4.10 -23.47 -11.43
C PHE A 73 -3.71 -22.54 -10.29
N GLU A 74 -3.48 -23.09 -9.11
CA GLU A 74 -2.97 -22.30 -7.98
C GLU A 74 -1.46 -22.17 -8.09
N ILE A 75 -0.97 -20.93 -7.96
CA ILE A 75 0.44 -20.60 -7.83
C ILE A 75 0.69 -19.93 -6.49
N ARG A 76 1.88 -20.11 -5.92
CA ARG A 76 2.26 -19.55 -4.62
C ARG A 76 3.29 -18.45 -4.83
N THR A 77 3.13 -17.34 -4.09
CA THR A 77 4.04 -16.21 -4.10
C THR A 77 4.51 -15.87 -2.69
N ALA A 78 5.52 -14.98 -2.58
CA ALA A 78 5.97 -14.47 -1.30
C ALA A 78 4.81 -13.84 -0.50
N ALA A 79 4.84 -14.03 0.84
CA ALA A 79 3.82 -13.56 1.78
C ALA A 79 4.44 -12.61 2.83
N PRO A 80 4.82 -11.37 2.46
CA PRO A 80 5.44 -10.41 3.38
C PRO A 80 4.38 -9.74 4.27
N ALA A 81 4.40 -10.03 5.56
CA ALA A 81 3.62 -9.31 6.56
C ALA A 81 4.47 -8.21 7.17
N ASP A 82 4.08 -6.93 7.02
CA ASP A 82 4.89 -5.79 7.42
C ASP A 82 5.33 -5.87 8.89
N PHE A 83 4.43 -6.22 9.82
CA PHE A 83 4.76 -6.30 11.23
C PHE A 83 5.72 -7.43 11.60
N ILE A 84 5.60 -8.59 10.95
CA ILE A 84 6.52 -9.72 11.18
C ILE A 84 7.87 -9.45 10.53
N HIS A 85 7.88 -9.00 9.27
CA HIS A 85 9.11 -8.80 8.50
C HIS A 85 9.86 -7.51 8.86
N SER A 86 9.22 -6.57 9.59
CA SER A 86 9.89 -5.36 10.10
C SER A 86 10.90 -5.67 11.21
N ALA A 87 10.84 -6.84 11.85
CA ALA A 87 11.80 -7.26 12.86
C ALA A 87 13.22 -7.42 12.30
N GLY A 88 13.34 -7.84 11.03
CA GLY A 88 14.64 -8.06 10.39
C GLY A 88 15.17 -6.80 9.68
N ARG A 89 16.42 -6.43 9.93
CA ARG A 89 17.15 -5.34 9.24
C ARG A 89 16.34 -4.05 9.12
N ALA A 90 15.68 -3.64 10.21
CA ALA A 90 14.88 -2.43 10.28
C ALA A 90 13.81 -2.32 9.17
N GLY A 91 13.19 -3.44 8.78
CA GLY A 91 12.09 -3.51 7.82
C GLY A 91 12.50 -3.39 6.35
N ARG A 92 13.79 -3.50 6.04
CA ARG A 92 14.29 -3.31 4.66
C ARG A 92 13.77 -4.32 3.64
N TYR A 93 13.30 -5.50 4.05
CA TYR A 93 12.72 -6.50 3.15
C TYR A 93 11.29 -6.18 2.71
N ILE A 94 10.62 -5.22 3.37
CA ILE A 94 9.18 -4.96 3.17
C ILE A 94 8.92 -4.40 1.78
N LEU A 95 9.53 -3.27 1.38
CA LEU A 95 9.28 -2.70 0.05
C LEU A 95 9.75 -3.62 -1.08
N PRO A 96 10.96 -4.22 -1.03
CA PRO A 96 11.44 -5.11 -2.08
C PRO A 96 10.60 -6.38 -2.30
N SER A 97 9.84 -6.82 -1.30
CA SER A 97 8.95 -7.97 -1.45
C SER A 97 7.81 -7.72 -2.44
N ARG A 98 7.40 -6.46 -2.64
CA ARG A 98 6.44 -6.05 -3.67
C ARG A 98 6.93 -6.44 -5.06
N ASP A 99 8.17 -6.10 -5.36
CA ASP A 99 8.78 -6.37 -6.66
C ASP A 99 9.09 -7.87 -6.83
N LEU A 100 9.44 -8.56 -5.74
CA LEU A 100 9.59 -10.02 -5.75
C LEU A 100 8.27 -10.72 -6.12
N ILE A 101 7.15 -10.28 -5.55
CA ILE A 101 5.82 -10.81 -5.88
C ILE A 101 5.52 -10.62 -7.38
N ALA A 102 5.77 -9.42 -7.92
CA ALA A 102 5.51 -9.14 -9.33
C ALA A 102 6.31 -10.08 -10.25
N ASN A 103 7.61 -10.21 -10.01
CA ASN A 103 8.49 -11.06 -10.82
C ASN A 103 8.20 -12.56 -10.62
N ASP A 104 7.81 -13.00 -9.43
CA ASP A 104 7.43 -14.40 -9.17
C ASP A 104 6.15 -14.78 -9.93
N ILE A 105 5.15 -13.88 -9.97
CA ILE A 105 3.93 -14.06 -10.78
C ILE A 105 4.30 -14.14 -12.25
N GLU A 106 5.14 -13.24 -12.76
CA GLU A 106 5.59 -13.25 -14.16
C GLU A 106 6.18 -14.61 -14.54
N VAL A 107 7.17 -15.08 -13.78
CA VAL A 107 7.85 -16.35 -14.05
C VAL A 107 6.87 -17.52 -14.15
N GLN A 108 5.88 -17.58 -13.27
CA GLN A 108 4.93 -18.69 -13.23
C GLN A 108 3.83 -18.55 -14.28
N VAL A 109 3.26 -17.37 -14.45
CA VAL A 109 2.10 -17.15 -15.32
C VAL A 109 2.51 -17.03 -16.78
N GLU A 110 3.55 -16.23 -17.07
CA GLU A 110 4.06 -16.08 -18.45
C GLU A 110 4.81 -17.32 -18.89
N GLY A 111 5.65 -17.89 -18.03
CA GLY A 111 6.35 -19.13 -18.32
C GLY A 111 5.41 -20.30 -18.64
N ALA A 112 4.25 -20.36 -17.97
CA ALA A 112 3.21 -21.36 -18.25
C ALA A 112 2.22 -20.92 -19.34
N GLN A 113 2.26 -19.68 -19.81
CA GLN A 113 1.31 -19.09 -20.75
C GLN A 113 -0.16 -19.29 -20.33
N LEU A 114 -0.48 -18.89 -19.07
CA LEU A 114 -1.86 -18.95 -18.58
C LEU A 114 -2.69 -17.81 -19.16
N ASP A 115 -4.01 -18.00 -19.29
CA ASP A 115 -4.90 -17.10 -20.03
C ASP A 115 -5.44 -15.94 -19.21
N GLY A 116 -5.45 -16.09 -17.88
CA GLY A 116 -5.92 -15.06 -16.95
C GLY A 116 -5.51 -15.37 -15.53
N MET A 117 -5.76 -14.44 -14.60
CA MET A 117 -5.42 -14.63 -13.20
C MET A 117 -6.38 -13.97 -12.23
N VAL A 118 -6.60 -14.64 -11.10
CA VAL A 118 -7.27 -14.11 -9.92
C VAL A 118 -6.21 -13.86 -8.85
N LEU A 119 -6.13 -12.64 -8.35
CA LEU A 119 -5.15 -12.18 -7.38
C LEU A 119 -5.78 -12.14 -5.99
N LEU A 120 -5.29 -12.95 -5.06
CA LEU A 120 -5.76 -12.93 -3.67
C LEU A 120 -4.98 -11.86 -2.89
N ALA A 121 -5.59 -10.67 -2.76
CA ALA A 121 -4.96 -9.52 -2.14
C ALA A 121 -5.11 -9.56 -0.62
N SER A 122 -3.99 -9.46 0.10
CA SER A 122 -3.94 -9.41 1.55
C SER A 122 -3.07 -8.24 2.02
N CYS A 123 -1.95 -8.48 2.70
CA CYS A 123 -1.14 -7.48 3.38
C CYS A 123 -0.55 -6.40 2.45
N ASP A 124 0.09 -5.40 3.03
CA ASP A 124 0.52 -4.10 2.44
C ASP A 124 1.21 -4.17 1.07
N LYS A 125 1.99 -5.22 0.82
CA LYS A 125 2.82 -5.35 -0.41
C LYS A 125 2.25 -6.34 -1.42
N THR A 126 1.24 -7.16 -1.02
CA THR A 126 0.67 -8.14 -1.93
C THR A 126 -0.11 -7.46 -3.05
N LEU A 127 -1.10 -6.62 -2.73
CA LEU A 127 -1.90 -5.99 -3.77
C LEU A 127 -1.07 -5.12 -4.72
N PRO A 128 -0.18 -4.21 -4.28
CA PRO A 128 0.62 -3.44 -5.23
C PRO A 128 1.54 -4.32 -6.08
N GLY A 129 2.18 -5.35 -5.54
CA GLY A 129 2.99 -6.28 -6.33
C GLY A 129 2.17 -7.08 -7.34
N GLN A 130 1.00 -7.52 -6.95
CA GLN A 130 0.03 -8.21 -7.82
C GLN A 130 -0.49 -7.29 -8.94
N LEU A 131 -0.78 -6.02 -8.64
CA LEU A 131 -1.20 -5.03 -9.66
C LEU A 131 -0.06 -4.68 -10.63
N MET A 132 1.19 -4.64 -10.14
CA MET A 132 2.37 -4.49 -11.02
C MET A 132 2.44 -5.66 -12.01
N ALA A 133 2.34 -6.91 -11.53
CA ALA A 133 2.31 -8.10 -12.40
C ALA A 133 1.13 -8.05 -13.40
N ALA A 134 -0.06 -7.64 -12.94
CA ALA A 134 -1.23 -7.50 -13.80
C ALA A 134 -0.99 -6.50 -14.93
N ALA A 135 -0.42 -5.33 -14.59
CA ALA A 135 -0.10 -4.28 -15.57
C ALA A 135 1.00 -4.72 -16.54
N GLN A 136 2.03 -5.42 -16.05
CA GLN A 136 3.16 -5.91 -16.83
C GLN A 136 2.75 -6.99 -17.83
N LEU A 137 2.05 -8.02 -17.37
CA LEU A 137 1.65 -9.17 -18.18
C LEU A 137 0.48 -8.86 -19.14
N ASP A 138 -0.35 -7.91 -18.79
CA ASP A 138 -1.52 -7.47 -19.57
C ASP A 138 -2.41 -8.61 -20.07
N ILE A 139 -2.68 -9.58 -19.21
CA ILE A 139 -3.68 -10.64 -19.43
C ILE A 139 -4.90 -10.41 -18.52
N PRO A 140 -6.09 -10.89 -18.88
CA PRO A 140 -7.29 -10.74 -18.06
C PRO A 140 -7.04 -11.04 -16.60
N THR A 141 -7.34 -10.09 -15.71
CA THR A 141 -6.97 -10.16 -14.29
C THR A 141 -8.03 -9.50 -13.44
N ILE A 142 -8.38 -10.15 -12.32
CA ILE A 142 -9.28 -9.64 -11.30
C ILE A 142 -8.68 -9.82 -9.91
N VAL A 143 -8.91 -8.85 -9.04
CA VAL A 143 -8.47 -8.88 -7.63
C VAL A 143 -9.61 -9.33 -6.72
N VAL A 144 -9.33 -10.22 -5.79
CA VAL A 144 -10.16 -10.57 -4.63
C VAL A 144 -9.54 -9.96 -3.38
N VAL A 145 -10.26 -9.07 -2.72
CA VAL A 145 -9.86 -8.54 -1.42
C VAL A 145 -10.10 -9.58 -0.35
N CYS A 146 -9.05 -9.97 0.37
CA CYS A 146 -9.10 -11.07 1.36
C CYS A 146 -9.42 -10.61 2.78
N GLY A 147 -9.86 -9.37 2.94
CA GLY A 147 -10.51 -8.87 4.13
C GLY A 147 -9.59 -8.40 5.25
N TYR A 148 -10.19 -7.64 6.18
CA TYR A 148 -9.55 -7.15 7.39
C TYR A 148 -9.84 -8.07 8.58
N GLN A 149 -8.96 -8.04 9.59
CA GLN A 149 -9.10 -8.79 10.84
C GLN A 149 -10.07 -8.09 11.80
N PRO A 150 -10.87 -8.82 12.57
CA PRO A 150 -11.64 -8.24 13.65
C PRO A 150 -10.72 -7.76 14.77
N SER A 151 -11.03 -6.59 15.35
CA SER A 151 -10.36 -6.09 16.56
C SER A 151 -10.67 -6.98 17.76
N GLY A 152 -9.81 -6.93 18.78
CA GLY A 152 -9.97 -7.63 20.03
C GLY A 152 -10.48 -6.73 21.14
N GLU A 153 -10.33 -7.20 22.40
CA GLU A 153 -10.73 -6.47 23.59
C GLU A 153 -9.74 -6.75 24.73
N TRP A 154 -9.37 -5.72 25.46
CA TRP A 154 -8.56 -5.82 26.67
C TRP A 154 -9.09 -4.86 27.74
N ASN A 155 -9.35 -5.37 28.95
CA ASN A 155 -9.88 -4.61 30.09
C ASN A 155 -11.14 -3.77 29.77
N GLY A 156 -12.06 -4.33 28.94
CA GLY A 156 -13.31 -3.67 28.55
C GLY A 156 -13.15 -2.59 27.46
N HIS A 157 -11.97 -2.49 26.84
CA HIS A 157 -11.68 -1.59 25.72
C HIS A 157 -11.36 -2.39 24.46
N GLU A 158 -11.90 -1.95 23.34
CA GLU A 158 -11.52 -2.49 22.04
C GLU A 158 -10.04 -2.19 21.79
N VAL A 159 -9.27 -3.20 21.35
CA VAL A 159 -7.85 -3.11 21.04
C VAL A 159 -7.55 -3.74 19.70
N ASP A 160 -6.67 -3.09 18.93
CA ASP A 160 -6.13 -3.61 17.69
C ASP A 160 -4.59 -3.49 17.64
N ILE A 161 -3.99 -3.93 16.53
CA ILE A 161 -2.53 -3.93 16.38
C ILE A 161 -1.92 -2.52 16.43
N GLU A 162 -2.67 -1.47 16.10
CA GLU A 162 -2.19 -0.09 16.21
C GLU A 162 -2.00 0.32 17.66
N GLU A 163 -2.99 0.01 18.50
CA GLU A 163 -2.92 0.31 19.93
C GLU A 163 -1.80 -0.44 20.61
N VAL A 164 -1.53 -1.69 20.20
CA VAL A 164 -0.34 -2.44 20.66
C VAL A 164 0.95 -1.73 20.27
N PHE A 165 1.04 -1.15 19.07
CA PHE A 165 2.21 -0.37 18.65
C PHE A 165 2.41 0.91 19.49
N LEU A 166 1.32 1.64 19.75
CA LEU A 166 1.36 2.82 20.62
C LEU A 166 1.72 2.41 22.05
N ALA A 167 1.10 1.36 22.57
CA ALA A 167 1.36 0.81 23.90
C ALA A 167 2.84 0.39 24.07
N ALA A 168 3.47 -0.18 23.04
CA ALA A 168 4.89 -0.50 23.06
C ALA A 168 5.77 0.76 23.22
N GLY A 169 5.39 1.89 22.60
CA GLY A 169 6.02 3.19 22.81
C GLY A 169 5.85 3.68 24.25
N HIS A 170 4.64 3.57 24.82
CA HIS A 170 4.36 3.94 26.22
C HIS A 170 5.12 3.04 27.20
N HIS A 171 5.21 1.74 26.95
CA HIS A 171 6.02 0.83 27.76
C HIS A 171 7.51 1.20 27.73
N ALA A 172 8.05 1.47 26.54
CA ALA A 172 9.45 1.91 26.40
C ALA A 172 9.75 3.23 27.13
N ALA A 173 8.73 4.07 27.31
CA ALA A 173 8.79 5.32 28.10
C ALA A 173 8.54 5.11 29.61
N GLY A 174 8.37 3.87 30.07
CA GLY A 174 8.09 3.54 31.48
C GLY A 174 6.69 3.94 31.97
N ARG A 175 5.73 4.19 31.05
CA ARG A 175 4.35 4.62 31.34
C ARG A 175 3.33 3.50 31.31
N LEU A 176 3.69 2.33 30.84
CA LEU A 176 2.83 1.15 30.75
C LEU A 176 3.59 -0.07 31.28
N PRO A 177 3.04 -0.87 32.22
CA PRO A 177 3.63 -2.13 32.65
C PRO A 177 3.75 -3.14 31.49
N LEU A 178 4.75 -4.03 31.58
CA LEU A 178 4.93 -5.11 30.58
C LEU A 178 3.73 -6.05 30.52
N GLU A 179 3.10 -6.31 31.66
CA GLU A 179 1.93 -7.18 31.77
C GLU A 179 0.73 -6.64 30.97
N ASP A 180 0.48 -5.33 31.04
CA ASP A 180 -0.58 -4.68 30.26
C ASP A 180 -0.27 -4.70 28.77
N LEU A 181 0.98 -4.42 28.38
CA LEU A 181 1.40 -4.51 26.98
C LEU A 181 1.22 -5.95 26.44
N ALA A 182 1.62 -6.96 27.21
CA ALA A 182 1.46 -8.36 26.82
C ALA A 182 -0.02 -8.73 26.72
N GLY A 183 -0.84 -8.33 27.71
CA GLY A 183 -2.28 -8.57 27.68
C GLY A 183 -2.98 -7.92 26.47
N MET A 184 -2.61 -6.69 26.13
CA MET A 184 -3.09 -6.04 24.89
C MET A 184 -2.67 -6.82 23.64
N ALA A 185 -1.39 -7.21 23.56
CA ALA A 185 -0.84 -7.92 22.41
C ALA A 185 -1.52 -9.29 22.20
N ASP A 186 -1.77 -10.04 23.28
CA ASP A 186 -2.39 -11.37 23.23
C ASP A 186 -3.88 -11.30 22.82
N ASN A 187 -4.53 -10.14 22.99
CA ASN A 187 -5.96 -9.98 22.76
C ASN A 187 -6.31 -9.05 21.59
N ALA A 188 -5.35 -8.40 20.93
CA ALA A 188 -5.60 -7.39 19.91
C ALA A 188 -6.17 -7.94 18.59
N ILE A 189 -5.95 -9.23 18.30
CA ILE A 189 -6.32 -9.83 17.01
C ILE A 189 -7.19 -11.07 17.26
N ARG A 190 -8.42 -11.06 16.75
CA ARG A 190 -9.42 -12.13 16.97
C ARG A 190 -9.63 -13.04 15.77
N GLY A 191 -9.00 -12.76 14.63
CA GLY A 191 -9.19 -13.57 13.43
C GLY A 191 -8.21 -13.19 12.31
N PRO A 192 -8.28 -13.89 11.17
CA PRO A 192 -7.41 -13.61 10.03
C PRO A 192 -7.79 -12.30 9.35
N GLY A 193 -6.94 -11.87 8.41
CA GLY A 193 -7.13 -10.67 7.63
C GLY A 193 -6.03 -9.64 7.84
N VAL A 194 -6.08 -8.53 7.10
CA VAL A 194 -5.15 -7.42 7.26
C VAL A 194 -5.49 -6.60 8.50
N CYS A 195 -4.57 -5.72 8.92
CA CYS A 195 -4.80 -4.85 10.09
C CYS A 195 -6.15 -4.16 10.04
N ALA A 196 -6.82 -4.04 11.20
CA ALA A 196 -8.18 -3.50 11.29
C ALA A 196 -8.29 -1.99 10.97
N GLY A 197 -7.19 -1.23 11.00
CA GLY A 197 -7.19 0.21 10.71
C GLY A 197 -6.98 0.57 9.24
N MET A 198 -7.10 1.86 8.91
CA MET A 198 -6.79 2.45 7.59
C MET A 198 -5.28 2.57 7.38
N GLY A 199 -4.58 1.42 7.48
CA GLY A 199 -3.19 1.26 7.09
C GLY A 199 -3.03 1.11 5.58
N THR A 200 -1.85 0.65 5.13
CA THR A 200 -1.58 0.53 3.69
C THR A 200 -2.45 -0.55 3.04
N ALA A 201 -2.69 -1.68 3.70
CA ALA A 201 -3.49 -2.76 3.14
C ALA A 201 -4.93 -2.32 2.84
N ASN A 202 -5.70 -1.85 3.83
CA ASN A 202 -7.06 -1.37 3.62
C ASN A 202 -7.12 -0.17 2.65
N SER A 203 -6.14 0.75 2.70
CA SER A 203 -6.04 1.84 1.72
C SER A 203 -5.87 1.30 0.30
N MET A 204 -4.99 0.31 0.09
CA MET A 204 -4.79 -0.31 -1.22
C MET A 204 -6.01 -1.13 -1.68
N HIS A 205 -6.76 -1.75 -0.76
CA HIS A 205 -8.00 -2.45 -1.09
C HIS A 205 -9.05 -1.47 -1.65
N ILE A 206 -9.25 -0.31 -0.99
CA ILE A 206 -10.13 0.77 -1.48
C ILE A 206 -9.62 1.31 -2.83
N VAL A 207 -8.32 1.54 -2.96
CA VAL A 207 -7.65 1.97 -4.19
C VAL A 207 -7.85 0.95 -5.31
N GLY A 208 -7.78 -0.36 -5.02
CA GLY A 208 -8.03 -1.43 -5.99
C GLY A 208 -9.45 -1.39 -6.55
N GLU A 209 -10.45 -1.06 -5.72
CA GLU A 209 -11.83 -0.87 -6.16
C GLU A 209 -11.98 0.41 -6.99
N ALA A 210 -11.35 1.50 -6.58
CA ALA A 210 -11.36 2.77 -7.32
C ALA A 210 -10.63 2.69 -8.68
N LEU A 211 -9.59 1.86 -8.79
CA LEU A 211 -8.94 1.52 -10.06
C LEU A 211 -9.84 0.68 -10.99
N GLY A 212 -10.90 0.08 -10.45
CA GLY A 212 -11.77 -0.84 -11.20
C GLY A 212 -11.23 -2.26 -11.32
N MET A 213 -10.24 -2.66 -10.51
CA MET A 213 -9.60 -3.98 -10.57
C MET A 213 -10.26 -5.03 -9.66
N THR A 214 -11.23 -4.64 -8.83
CA THR A 214 -12.08 -5.53 -8.02
C THR A 214 -13.54 -5.45 -8.47
N LEU A 215 -14.37 -6.38 -8.03
CA LEU A 215 -15.81 -6.21 -8.11
C LEU A 215 -16.25 -5.09 -7.14
N PRO A 216 -17.39 -4.41 -7.42
CA PRO A 216 -17.89 -3.37 -6.55
C PRO A 216 -18.31 -3.92 -5.17
N GLY A 217 -18.06 -3.14 -4.12
CA GLY A 217 -18.34 -3.53 -2.73
C GLY A 217 -17.37 -4.55 -2.16
N ALA A 218 -16.16 -4.68 -2.73
CA ALA A 218 -15.14 -5.58 -2.24
C ALA A 218 -14.35 -5.02 -1.03
N ALA A 219 -14.33 -3.70 -0.81
CA ALA A 219 -13.47 -3.08 0.21
C ALA A 219 -14.20 -2.01 1.06
N PRO A 220 -13.96 -2.03 2.40
CA PRO A 220 -13.40 -3.13 3.16
C PRO A 220 -14.40 -4.27 3.33
N VAL A 221 -13.92 -5.46 3.61
CA VAL A 221 -14.74 -6.64 3.91
C VAL A 221 -14.10 -7.43 5.06
N LEU A 222 -14.91 -7.94 5.99
CA LEU A 222 -14.41 -8.75 7.09
C LEU A 222 -13.88 -10.10 6.57
N ALA A 223 -12.65 -10.46 6.93
CA ALA A 223 -12.06 -11.73 6.53
C ALA A 223 -12.87 -12.93 7.02
N ASN A 224 -12.91 -14.01 6.21
CA ASN A 224 -13.71 -15.20 6.45
C ASN A 224 -15.23 -14.96 6.60
N SER A 225 -15.74 -13.78 6.23
CA SER A 225 -17.16 -13.51 6.20
C SER A 225 -17.85 -14.16 4.98
N PRO A 226 -19.16 -14.45 5.07
CA PRO A 226 -19.93 -14.88 3.90
C PRO A 226 -19.86 -13.91 2.73
N ALA A 227 -19.78 -12.59 3.01
CA ALA A 227 -19.65 -11.54 1.99
C ALA A 227 -18.33 -11.66 1.24
N MET A 228 -17.20 -11.85 1.95
CA MET A 228 -15.89 -12.07 1.33
C MET A 228 -15.88 -13.32 0.43
N PHE A 229 -16.44 -14.45 0.90
CA PHE A 229 -16.50 -15.67 0.08
C PHE A 229 -17.42 -15.50 -1.14
N ALA A 230 -18.53 -14.77 -1.01
CA ALA A 230 -19.40 -14.44 -2.14
C ALA A 230 -18.65 -13.61 -3.21
N GLN A 231 -17.87 -12.62 -2.80
CA GLN A 231 -17.00 -11.83 -3.69
C GLN A 231 -15.94 -12.72 -4.36
N ALA A 232 -15.32 -13.63 -3.62
CA ALA A 232 -14.33 -14.57 -4.15
C ALA A 232 -14.93 -15.47 -5.24
N ARG A 233 -16.12 -16.03 -5.01
CA ARG A 233 -16.84 -16.84 -6.00
C ARG A 233 -17.24 -16.03 -7.22
N ALA A 234 -17.77 -14.82 -7.03
CA ALA A 234 -18.15 -13.93 -8.12
C ALA A 234 -16.95 -13.56 -9.00
N ALA A 235 -15.79 -13.27 -8.39
CA ALA A 235 -14.54 -13.00 -9.10
C ALA A 235 -14.04 -14.24 -9.88
N GLY A 236 -14.15 -15.44 -9.29
CA GLY A 236 -13.81 -16.70 -9.95
C GLY A 236 -14.67 -16.98 -11.20
N ALA A 237 -15.95 -16.66 -11.17
CA ALA A 237 -16.81 -16.75 -12.35
C ALA A 237 -16.49 -15.64 -13.37
N ARG A 238 -16.28 -14.40 -12.90
CA ARG A 238 -16.04 -13.23 -13.74
C ARG A 238 -14.75 -13.34 -14.56
N ILE A 239 -13.66 -13.88 -13.99
CA ILE A 239 -12.39 -14.00 -14.73
C ILE A 239 -12.51 -14.83 -15.99
N VAL A 240 -13.33 -15.89 -15.99
CA VAL A 240 -13.54 -16.73 -17.18
C VAL A 240 -14.17 -15.90 -18.29
N ALA A 241 -15.20 -15.14 -18.00
CA ALA A 241 -15.82 -14.22 -18.97
C ALA A 241 -14.84 -13.13 -19.44
N MET A 242 -14.01 -12.56 -18.53
CA MET A 242 -12.99 -11.58 -18.92
C MET A 242 -11.97 -12.13 -19.91
N VAL A 243 -11.61 -13.42 -19.80
CA VAL A 243 -10.72 -14.07 -20.79
C VAL A 243 -11.40 -14.18 -22.15
N GLU A 244 -12.68 -14.52 -22.19
CA GLU A 244 -13.45 -14.58 -23.44
C GLU A 244 -13.63 -13.20 -24.08
N GLU A 245 -13.86 -12.16 -23.25
CA GLU A 245 -13.99 -10.76 -23.66
C GLU A 245 -12.64 -10.09 -24.01
N ASP A 246 -11.51 -10.74 -23.72
CA ASP A 246 -10.16 -10.15 -23.79
C ASP A 246 -10.07 -8.81 -23.01
N LEU A 247 -10.71 -8.77 -21.83
CA LEU A 247 -10.68 -7.59 -20.97
C LEU A 247 -9.41 -7.57 -20.12
N ARG A 248 -8.46 -6.76 -20.52
CA ARG A 248 -7.09 -6.72 -19.97
C ARG A 248 -6.85 -5.55 -19.04
N PRO A 249 -5.89 -5.65 -18.10
CA PRO A 249 -5.56 -4.60 -17.14
C PRO A 249 -5.27 -3.24 -17.75
N ARG A 250 -4.51 -3.13 -18.86
CA ARG A 250 -4.18 -1.82 -19.46
C ARG A 250 -5.38 -1.10 -20.08
N ARG A 251 -6.51 -1.79 -20.30
CA ARG A 251 -7.78 -1.15 -20.65
C ARG A 251 -8.50 -0.55 -19.43
N ILE A 252 -8.19 -1.04 -18.23
CA ILE A 252 -8.77 -0.62 -16.96
C ILE A 252 -7.85 0.42 -16.30
N LEU A 253 -6.57 0.14 -16.20
CA LEU A 253 -5.53 0.97 -15.58
C LEU A 253 -5.18 2.17 -16.48
N THR A 254 -6.09 3.13 -16.58
CA THR A 254 -5.94 4.36 -17.36
C THR A 254 -5.59 5.54 -16.46
N ALA A 255 -5.16 6.65 -17.03
CA ALA A 255 -4.90 7.88 -16.27
C ALA A 255 -6.12 8.32 -15.45
N GLY A 256 -7.34 8.15 -15.99
CA GLY A 256 -8.58 8.41 -15.27
C GLY A 256 -8.79 7.48 -14.08
N ALA A 257 -8.51 6.18 -14.24
CA ALA A 257 -8.58 5.20 -13.14
C ALA A 257 -7.57 5.53 -12.02
N PHE A 258 -6.35 5.93 -12.36
CA PHE A 258 -5.37 6.39 -11.36
C PHE A 258 -5.82 7.67 -10.65
N ALA A 259 -6.45 8.62 -11.36
CA ALA A 259 -7.02 9.81 -10.73
C ALA A 259 -8.16 9.44 -9.76
N ASN A 260 -9.01 8.49 -10.12
CA ASN A 260 -10.06 7.95 -9.24
C ASN A 260 -9.45 7.30 -7.98
N ALA A 261 -8.41 6.50 -8.16
CA ALA A 261 -7.70 5.83 -7.07
C ALA A 261 -7.09 6.83 -6.07
N VAL A 262 -6.40 7.87 -6.56
CA VAL A 262 -5.84 8.94 -5.71
C VAL A 262 -6.97 9.73 -5.04
N THR A 263 -8.06 10.02 -5.73
CA THR A 263 -9.23 10.70 -5.15
C THR A 263 -9.83 9.89 -3.98
N ALA A 264 -10.02 8.59 -4.15
CA ALA A 264 -10.50 7.71 -3.09
C ALA A 264 -9.51 7.67 -1.91
N LEU A 265 -8.21 7.54 -2.17
CA LEU A 265 -7.16 7.54 -1.15
C LEU A 265 -7.18 8.81 -0.29
N LEU A 266 -7.27 9.97 -0.94
CA LEU A 266 -7.31 11.28 -0.25
C LEU A 266 -8.57 11.43 0.60
N SER A 267 -9.72 10.94 0.12
CA SER A 267 -11.02 11.08 0.80
C SER A 267 -11.16 10.23 2.07
N VAL A 268 -10.31 9.22 2.25
CA VAL A 268 -10.25 8.41 3.48
C VAL A 268 -9.01 8.73 4.32
N ALA A 269 -8.23 9.74 3.95
CA ALA A 269 -6.93 10.04 4.56
C ALA A 269 -6.07 8.76 4.71
N GLY A 270 -5.97 7.97 3.64
CA GLY A 270 -5.35 6.66 3.63
C GLY A 270 -3.83 6.70 3.85
N SER A 271 -3.15 5.61 3.55
CA SER A 271 -1.70 5.51 3.70
C SER A 271 -0.94 6.27 2.61
N ILE A 272 0.06 7.05 3.01
CA ILE A 272 0.97 7.73 2.07
C ILE A 272 1.73 6.74 1.19
N ASN A 273 1.95 5.50 1.67
CA ASN A 273 2.62 4.46 0.90
C ASN A 273 1.93 4.15 -0.43
N CYS A 274 0.61 4.38 -0.51
CA CYS A 274 -0.16 4.12 -1.73
C CYS A 274 0.33 4.97 -2.91
N ILE A 275 0.87 6.18 -2.67
CA ILE A 275 1.37 7.06 -3.73
C ILE A 275 2.52 6.39 -4.49
N LYS A 276 3.55 5.88 -3.78
CA LYS A 276 4.66 5.17 -4.44
C LYS A 276 4.24 3.83 -5.05
N HIS A 277 3.24 3.17 -4.46
CA HIS A 277 2.72 1.92 -5.02
C HIS A 277 1.94 2.17 -6.32
N LEU A 278 1.09 3.19 -6.35
CA LEU A 278 0.41 3.62 -7.57
C LEU A 278 1.39 4.08 -8.65
N GLN A 279 2.49 4.77 -8.26
CA GLN A 279 3.56 5.15 -9.19
C GLN A 279 4.18 3.91 -9.84
N ALA A 280 4.47 2.87 -9.06
CA ALA A 280 5.01 1.62 -9.59
C ALA A 280 4.03 0.92 -10.54
N VAL A 281 2.75 0.80 -10.15
CA VAL A 281 1.72 0.19 -11.01
C VAL A 281 1.53 0.98 -12.32
N ALA A 282 1.55 2.33 -12.26
CA ALA A 282 1.45 3.18 -13.45
C ALA A 282 2.65 2.98 -14.39
N ALA A 283 3.87 2.87 -13.84
CA ALA A 283 5.08 2.59 -14.61
C ALA A 283 4.97 1.23 -15.32
N GLU A 284 4.53 0.17 -14.63
CA GLU A 284 4.33 -1.17 -15.23
C GLU A 284 3.22 -1.17 -16.29
N ALA A 285 2.21 -0.30 -16.15
CA ALA A 285 1.18 -0.12 -17.18
C ALA A 285 1.69 0.67 -18.40
N GLY A 286 2.91 1.20 -18.38
CA GLY A 286 3.48 2.03 -19.45
C GLY A 286 2.91 3.45 -19.48
N LEU A 287 2.41 3.96 -18.35
CA LEU A 287 1.82 5.29 -18.25
C LEU A 287 2.84 6.31 -17.71
N ALA A 288 3.07 7.38 -18.46
CA ALA A 288 3.89 8.51 -18.04
C ALA A 288 3.12 9.42 -17.06
N LEU A 289 2.88 8.92 -15.83
CA LEU A 289 2.16 9.64 -14.79
C LEU A 289 3.11 9.96 -13.61
N ASP A 290 2.98 11.16 -13.06
CA ASP A 290 3.59 11.55 -11.78
C ASP A 290 2.50 11.51 -10.69
N MET A 291 2.52 10.44 -9.88
CA MET A 291 1.53 10.25 -8.81
C MET A 291 1.68 11.28 -7.68
N ARG A 292 2.89 11.81 -7.45
CA ARG A 292 3.12 12.86 -6.46
C ARG A 292 2.47 14.17 -6.91
N ALA A 293 2.71 14.59 -8.15
CA ALA A 293 2.07 15.77 -8.73
C ALA A 293 0.54 15.60 -8.85
N LEU A 294 0.07 14.39 -9.16
CA LEU A 294 -1.36 14.09 -9.21
C LEU A 294 -2.01 14.21 -7.82
N ALA A 295 -1.39 13.63 -6.79
CA ALA A 295 -1.87 13.72 -5.41
C ALA A 295 -1.84 15.17 -4.90
N GLU A 296 -0.79 15.94 -5.19
CA GLU A 296 -0.68 17.35 -4.87
C GLU A 296 -1.86 18.15 -5.45
N ARG A 297 -2.10 18.03 -6.74
CA ARG A 297 -3.20 18.72 -7.45
C ARG A 297 -4.58 18.29 -6.95
N LEU A 298 -4.81 16.99 -6.75
CA LEU A 298 -6.11 16.49 -6.27
C LEU A 298 -6.37 16.89 -4.81
N SER A 299 -5.34 16.97 -3.98
CA SER A 299 -5.48 17.36 -2.56
C SER A 299 -5.98 18.81 -2.35
N GLU A 300 -6.04 19.62 -3.42
CA GLU A 300 -6.63 20.97 -3.35
C GLU A 300 -8.17 20.96 -3.32
N ARG A 301 -8.78 19.88 -3.84
CA ARG A 301 -10.23 19.81 -4.03
C ARG A 301 -10.91 18.58 -3.44
N VAL A 302 -10.15 17.56 -3.04
CA VAL A 302 -10.70 16.32 -2.49
C VAL A 302 -10.77 16.44 -0.97
N PRO A 303 -11.99 16.51 -0.37
CA PRO A 303 -12.17 16.55 1.07
C PRO A 303 -12.08 15.15 1.69
N VAL A 304 -11.96 15.08 3.02
CA VAL A 304 -12.09 13.81 3.75
C VAL A 304 -13.56 13.52 4.02
N LEU A 305 -14.06 12.39 3.51
CA LEU A 305 -15.44 11.97 3.66
C LEU A 305 -15.64 10.84 4.67
N CYS A 306 -14.62 10.01 4.88
CA CYS A 306 -14.65 8.91 5.83
C CYS A 306 -13.34 8.85 6.60
N ALA A 307 -13.44 8.67 7.91
CA ALA A 307 -12.27 8.56 8.78
C ALA A 307 -12.49 7.45 9.82
N ILE A 308 -11.91 6.31 9.53
CA ILE A 308 -11.77 5.21 10.50
C ILE A 308 -10.41 5.30 11.19
N ARG A 309 -10.18 4.52 12.24
CA ARG A 309 -8.87 4.45 12.93
C ARG A 309 -7.72 4.21 11.93
N PRO A 310 -6.59 4.88 12.07
CA PRO A 310 -6.15 5.76 13.14
C PRO A 310 -6.56 7.25 12.99
N ILE A 311 -7.18 7.64 11.90
CA ILE A 311 -7.51 9.06 11.62
C ILE A 311 -8.75 9.52 12.39
N GLY A 312 -9.77 8.70 12.44
CA GLY A 312 -10.99 8.89 13.22
C GLY A 312 -11.12 7.88 14.35
N ALA A 313 -12.27 7.89 15.02
CA ALA A 313 -12.57 6.97 16.14
C ALA A 313 -13.30 5.69 15.68
N LEU A 314 -13.86 5.68 14.48
CA LEU A 314 -14.68 4.57 14.00
C LEU A 314 -13.81 3.36 13.60
N PRO A 315 -14.25 2.12 13.86
CA PRO A 315 -13.58 0.92 13.37
C PRO A 315 -13.84 0.72 11.86
N THR A 316 -13.04 -0.13 11.22
CA THR A 316 -13.20 -0.49 9.80
C THR A 316 -14.55 -1.11 9.50
N GLU A 317 -15.09 -1.87 10.43
CA GLU A 317 -16.43 -2.46 10.34
C GLU A 317 -17.53 -1.41 10.11
N ALA A 318 -17.43 -0.24 10.73
CA ALA A 318 -18.39 0.84 10.51
C ALA A 318 -18.39 1.31 9.05
N MET A 319 -17.22 1.38 8.40
CA MET A 319 -17.11 1.72 6.98
C MET A 319 -17.70 0.61 6.09
N GLU A 320 -17.45 -0.66 6.40
CA GLU A 320 -18.05 -1.79 5.67
C GLU A 320 -19.57 -1.74 5.74
N GLN A 321 -20.13 -1.60 6.95
CA GLN A 321 -21.59 -1.53 7.18
C GLN A 321 -22.22 -0.30 6.51
N ALA A 322 -21.47 0.79 6.36
CA ALA A 322 -21.90 1.99 5.65
C ALA A 322 -21.83 1.86 4.11
N GLY A 323 -21.50 0.68 3.57
CA GLY A 323 -21.42 0.40 2.14
C GLY A 323 -20.03 0.53 1.51
N GLY A 324 -19.01 0.73 2.33
CA GLY A 324 -17.59 0.62 1.92
C GLY A 324 -17.16 1.59 0.83
N ALA A 325 -16.17 1.13 0.06
CA ALA A 325 -15.61 1.90 -1.06
C ALA A 325 -16.65 2.18 -2.15
N TRP A 326 -17.61 1.29 -2.35
CA TRP A 326 -18.66 1.51 -3.35
C TRP A 326 -19.51 2.75 -3.04
N THR A 327 -19.99 2.88 -1.79
CA THR A 327 -20.68 4.10 -1.32
C THR A 327 -19.76 5.32 -1.37
N LEU A 328 -18.50 5.17 -0.92
CA LEU A 328 -17.52 6.25 -0.96
C LEU A 328 -17.34 6.81 -2.38
N LEU A 329 -17.13 5.94 -3.36
CA LEU A 329 -16.98 6.30 -4.77
C LEU A 329 -18.25 6.94 -5.33
N SER A 330 -19.43 6.46 -4.91
CA SER A 330 -20.70 7.09 -5.27
C SER A 330 -20.80 8.53 -4.73
N ARG A 331 -20.38 8.79 -3.49
CA ARG A 331 -20.32 10.15 -2.91
C ARG A 331 -19.32 11.04 -3.64
N LEU A 332 -18.21 10.47 -4.12
CA LEU A 332 -17.15 11.16 -4.85
C LEU A 332 -17.45 11.35 -6.35
N ARG A 333 -18.57 10.84 -6.86
CA ARG A 333 -18.89 10.80 -8.30
C ARG A 333 -18.59 12.10 -9.07
N PRO A 334 -18.88 13.31 -8.56
CA PRO A 334 -18.57 14.56 -9.27
C PRO A 334 -17.06 14.83 -9.46
N LEU A 335 -16.20 14.13 -8.72
CA LEU A 335 -14.74 14.27 -8.75
C LEU A 335 -14.04 13.14 -9.51
N LEU A 336 -14.79 12.12 -9.98
CA LEU A 336 -14.26 10.92 -10.62
C LEU A 336 -14.39 10.96 -12.14
N ASP A 337 -13.49 10.26 -12.82
CA ASP A 337 -13.68 9.86 -14.22
C ASP A 337 -14.63 8.65 -14.27
N GLY A 338 -15.90 8.93 -14.49
CA GLY A 338 -16.94 7.91 -14.60
C GLY A 338 -16.86 7.07 -15.87
N THR A 339 -16.00 7.41 -16.84
CA THR A 339 -15.84 6.66 -18.10
C THR A 339 -14.84 5.52 -17.99
N ALA A 340 -14.00 5.51 -16.93
CA ALA A 340 -13.02 4.46 -16.67
C ALA A 340 -13.72 3.08 -16.61
N ILE A 341 -13.20 2.11 -17.36
CA ILE A 341 -13.73 0.74 -17.40
C ILE A 341 -13.26 -0.04 -16.17
N THR A 342 -14.13 -0.93 -15.68
CA THR A 342 -13.83 -1.81 -14.54
C THR A 342 -13.76 -3.28 -14.98
N VAL A 343 -13.33 -4.17 -14.08
CA VAL A 343 -13.36 -5.65 -14.31
C VAL A 343 -14.77 -6.18 -14.64
N THR A 344 -15.83 -5.43 -14.33
CA THR A 344 -17.19 -5.80 -14.72
C THR A 344 -17.44 -5.67 -16.23
N GLY A 345 -16.55 -5.05 -17.00
CA GLY A 345 -16.74 -4.67 -18.39
C GLY A 345 -17.57 -3.39 -18.58
N ARG A 346 -18.06 -2.80 -17.48
CA ARG A 346 -18.85 -1.56 -17.47
C ARG A 346 -17.99 -0.38 -17.01
N SER A 347 -18.41 0.83 -17.39
CA SER A 347 -17.79 2.05 -16.86
C SER A 347 -18.07 2.21 -15.37
N LEU A 348 -17.14 2.88 -14.66
CA LEU A 348 -17.30 3.16 -13.23
C LEU A 348 -18.61 3.91 -12.96
N GLY A 349 -18.94 4.92 -13.76
CA GLY A 349 -20.21 5.65 -13.64
C GLY A 349 -21.43 4.72 -13.65
N SER A 350 -21.46 3.76 -14.59
CA SER A 350 -22.53 2.76 -14.66
C SER A 350 -22.54 1.78 -13.50
N VAL A 351 -21.36 1.43 -12.95
CA VAL A 351 -21.26 0.61 -11.72
C VAL A 351 -21.82 1.36 -10.52
N LEU A 352 -21.53 2.65 -10.41
CA LEU A 352 -21.99 3.51 -9.32
C LEU A 352 -23.50 3.79 -9.32
N ASP A 353 -24.22 3.57 -10.44
CA ASP A 353 -25.68 3.70 -10.49
C ASP A 353 -26.41 2.72 -9.55
N SER A 354 -25.77 1.62 -9.19
CA SER A 354 -26.30 0.60 -8.26
C SER A 354 -25.63 0.61 -6.90
N ALA A 355 -24.84 1.64 -6.58
CA ALA A 355 -24.18 1.76 -5.28
C ALA A 355 -25.23 1.94 -4.16
N PRO A 356 -25.01 1.31 -2.98
CA PRO A 356 -25.90 1.51 -1.84
C PRO A 356 -25.87 2.97 -1.38
N GLU A 357 -26.95 3.43 -0.80
CA GLU A 357 -27.03 4.79 -0.24
C GLU A 357 -26.04 4.95 0.92
N GLY A 358 -25.90 3.92 1.75
CA GLY A 358 -24.97 3.88 2.88
C GLY A 358 -25.33 4.83 4.02
N ASP A 359 -24.55 4.75 5.11
CA ASP A 359 -24.74 5.61 6.28
C ASP A 359 -23.94 6.93 6.12
N ALA A 360 -24.65 8.04 5.96
CA ALA A 360 -24.05 9.37 5.82
C ALA A 360 -23.36 9.88 7.10
N ARG A 361 -23.56 9.24 8.24
CA ARG A 361 -22.82 9.56 9.49
C ARG A 361 -21.40 9.03 9.45
N VAL A 362 -21.16 7.96 8.68
CA VAL A 362 -19.84 7.28 8.54
C VAL A 362 -19.14 7.72 7.26
N ILE A 363 -19.85 7.65 6.11
CA ILE A 363 -19.34 8.10 4.80
C ILE A 363 -20.11 9.36 4.42
N ARG A 364 -19.53 10.52 4.70
CA ARG A 364 -20.16 11.83 4.55
C ARG A 364 -20.39 12.18 3.08
N PRO A 365 -21.43 12.96 2.76
CA PRO A 365 -21.61 13.53 1.42
C PRO A 365 -20.59 14.65 1.16
N LEU A 366 -20.32 14.96 -0.12
CA LEU A 366 -19.43 16.07 -0.51
C LEU A 366 -19.89 17.43 0.01
N SER A 367 -21.20 17.61 0.23
CA SER A 367 -21.77 18.87 0.76
C SER A 367 -21.48 19.08 2.25
N ASP A 368 -21.15 18.00 2.98
CA ASP A 368 -20.89 18.04 4.42
C ASP A 368 -19.73 17.08 4.79
N PRO A 369 -18.49 17.35 4.35
CA PRO A 369 -17.35 16.50 4.59
C PRO A 369 -16.86 16.58 6.06
N LEU A 370 -16.15 15.52 6.51
CA LEU A 370 -15.48 15.52 7.81
C LEU A 370 -14.37 16.58 7.91
N SER A 371 -13.69 16.83 6.80
CA SER A 371 -12.71 17.91 6.67
C SER A 371 -12.74 18.43 5.25
N LYS A 372 -12.82 19.76 5.10
CA LYS A 372 -12.68 20.41 3.79
C LYS A 372 -11.24 20.37 3.25
N GLY A 373 -10.27 20.24 4.15
CA GLY A 373 -8.87 20.08 3.81
C GLY A 373 -8.51 18.62 3.55
N PRO A 374 -7.36 18.38 2.89
CA PRO A 374 -6.92 17.04 2.54
C PRO A 374 -6.42 16.26 3.76
N GLY A 375 -6.56 14.93 3.70
CA GLY A 375 -5.97 14.01 4.69
C GLY A 375 -4.49 13.72 4.46
N ILE A 376 -4.00 13.95 3.23
CA ILE A 376 -2.61 13.80 2.83
C ILE A 376 -2.17 15.06 2.10
N VAL A 377 -0.99 15.60 2.47
CA VAL A 377 -0.41 16.81 1.85
C VAL A 377 0.98 16.50 1.34
N MET A 378 1.27 16.98 0.14
CA MET A 378 2.62 17.05 -0.43
C MET A 378 3.27 18.37 -0.02
N LEU A 379 4.46 18.29 0.55
CA LEU A 379 5.31 19.45 0.84
C LEU A 379 6.46 19.49 -0.14
N ARG A 380 6.77 20.69 -0.64
CA ARG A 380 7.96 20.97 -1.43
C ARG A 380 8.76 22.08 -0.79
N GLY A 381 10.03 22.19 -1.12
CA GLY A 381 10.89 23.24 -0.58
C GLY A 381 12.36 22.89 -0.72
N SER A 382 13.23 23.70 -0.14
CA SER A 382 14.67 23.48 -0.23
C SER A 382 15.12 22.17 0.44
N LEU A 383 14.33 21.63 1.40
CA LEU A 383 14.63 20.37 2.08
C LEU A 383 14.22 19.14 1.25
N CYS A 384 13.11 19.21 0.53
CA CYS A 384 12.57 18.11 -0.27
C CYS A 384 11.98 18.60 -1.61
N PRO A 385 12.84 19.01 -2.57
CA PRO A 385 12.38 19.58 -3.85
C PRO A 385 11.55 18.59 -4.69
N GLY A 386 11.81 17.30 -4.59
CA GLY A 386 11.01 16.23 -5.22
C GLY A 386 9.73 15.89 -4.44
N GLY A 387 9.50 16.53 -3.30
CA GLY A 387 8.34 16.36 -2.43
C GLY A 387 8.61 15.49 -1.20
N GLY A 388 7.83 15.75 -0.15
CA GLY A 388 7.70 14.94 1.06
C GLY A 388 6.23 14.81 1.40
N LEU A 389 5.82 13.70 1.99
CA LEU A 389 4.41 13.40 2.28
C LEU A 389 4.11 13.54 3.76
N VAL A 390 2.99 14.21 4.06
CA VAL A 390 2.46 14.33 5.43
C VAL A 390 1.05 13.76 5.45
N LYS A 391 0.78 12.85 6.38
CA LYS A 391 -0.57 12.39 6.70
C LYS A 391 -1.12 13.21 7.85
N LEU A 392 -2.29 13.82 7.65
CA LEU A 392 -2.94 14.66 8.62
C LEU A 392 -4.04 13.89 9.37
N GLY A 393 -4.04 13.91 10.68
CA GLY A 393 -5.20 13.49 11.47
C GLY A 393 -6.33 14.55 11.40
N LEU A 394 -7.53 14.25 11.91
CA LEU A 394 -8.72 15.15 11.86
C LEU A 394 -8.95 15.97 13.15
N GLY A 395 -8.10 15.89 14.17
CA GLY A 395 -8.31 16.57 15.45
C GLY A 395 -8.19 18.10 15.37
N GLU A 396 -8.89 18.81 16.24
CA GLU A 396 -8.66 20.24 16.50
C GLU A 396 -7.32 20.45 17.23
N GLY A 397 -6.72 21.63 17.06
CA GLY A 397 -5.47 22.00 17.76
C GLY A 397 -4.20 21.37 17.19
N ARG A 398 -4.23 20.84 15.96
CA ARG A 398 -3.03 20.29 15.30
C ARG A 398 -1.97 21.36 15.05
N VAL A 399 -0.72 20.99 15.27
CA VAL A 399 0.42 21.80 14.84
C VAL A 399 0.54 21.66 13.32
N LEU A 400 0.32 22.75 12.59
CA LEU A 400 0.39 22.79 11.12
C LEU A 400 1.64 23.52 10.61
N ALA A 401 2.37 24.20 11.48
CA ALA A 401 3.64 24.82 11.17
C ALA A 401 4.63 24.57 12.31
N PHE A 402 5.87 24.28 11.94
CA PHE A 402 6.92 23.98 12.91
C PHE A 402 8.25 24.53 12.42
N GLU A 403 9.00 25.13 13.33
CA GLU A 403 10.38 25.53 13.05
C GLU A 403 11.26 25.09 14.20
N GLY A 404 12.32 24.34 13.91
CA GLY A 404 13.17 23.76 14.93
C GLY A 404 14.60 23.50 14.50
N ARG A 405 15.40 22.98 15.44
CA ARG A 405 16.79 22.59 15.24
C ARG A 405 16.88 21.14 14.82
N ALA A 406 17.64 20.86 13.78
CA ALA A 406 17.90 19.50 13.31
C ALA A 406 18.69 18.68 14.32
N ARG A 407 18.21 17.46 14.58
CA ARG A 407 18.89 16.37 15.29
C ARG A 407 19.04 15.23 14.29
N VAL A 408 20.26 14.97 13.83
CA VAL A 408 20.50 14.14 12.66
C VAL A 408 20.86 12.71 13.04
N PHE A 409 20.19 11.74 12.41
CA PHE A 409 20.37 10.30 12.67
C PHE A 409 20.44 9.53 11.34
N GLU A 410 21.43 8.64 11.27
CA GLU A 410 21.63 7.73 10.12
C GLU A 410 20.92 6.38 10.31
N THR A 411 20.41 6.09 11.50
CA THR A 411 19.68 4.85 11.82
C THR A 411 18.54 5.11 12.80
N VAL A 412 17.50 4.30 12.70
CA VAL A 412 16.37 4.31 13.65
C VAL A 412 16.82 4.00 15.07
N ASP A 413 17.77 3.07 15.25
CA ASP A 413 18.23 2.66 16.57
C ASP A 413 19.02 3.78 17.27
N ALA A 414 19.82 4.56 16.52
CA ALA A 414 20.49 5.76 17.07
C ALA A 414 19.48 6.84 17.51
N ALA A 415 18.42 7.05 16.73
CA ALA A 415 17.34 7.98 17.08
C ALA A 415 16.58 7.52 18.34
N LEU A 416 16.26 6.23 18.44
CA LEU A 416 15.62 5.66 19.63
C LEU A 416 16.52 5.72 20.87
N ALA A 417 17.84 5.52 20.71
CA ALA A 417 18.80 5.72 21.81
C ALA A 417 18.81 7.17 22.30
N ALA A 418 18.81 8.15 21.37
CA ALA A 418 18.76 9.56 21.71
C ALA A 418 17.47 9.95 22.48
N LEU A 419 16.33 9.36 22.14
CA LEU A 419 15.07 9.53 22.86
C LEU A 419 15.16 8.97 24.29
N ARG A 420 15.67 7.73 24.46
CA ARG A 420 15.83 7.11 25.79
C ARG A 420 16.79 7.88 26.70
N GLU A 421 17.82 8.47 26.12
CA GLU A 421 18.83 9.25 26.84
C GLU A 421 18.40 10.71 27.11
N GLY A 422 17.19 11.11 26.71
CA GLY A 422 16.69 12.46 26.91
C GLY A 422 17.43 13.54 26.11
N ARG A 423 18.09 13.17 25.00
CA ARG A 423 18.84 14.10 24.14
C ARG A 423 17.97 14.85 23.12
N ILE A 424 16.67 14.52 23.06
CA ILE A 424 15.69 15.19 22.22
C ILE A 424 14.79 16.04 23.08
N ALA A 425 14.60 17.29 22.72
CA ALA A 425 13.84 18.27 23.46
C ALA A 425 12.72 18.90 22.60
N ALA A 426 11.75 19.52 23.26
CA ALA A 426 10.74 20.34 22.59
C ALA A 426 11.41 21.38 21.66
N GLY A 427 10.92 21.52 20.43
CA GLY A 427 11.49 22.41 19.42
C GLY A 427 12.57 21.77 18.54
N ASP A 428 12.90 20.49 18.73
CA ASP A 428 13.81 19.77 17.85
C ASP A 428 13.07 19.22 16.60
N VAL A 429 13.80 19.07 15.50
CA VAL A 429 13.40 18.35 14.28
C VAL A 429 14.31 17.13 14.15
N MET A 430 13.80 15.94 14.36
CA MET A 430 14.55 14.71 14.15
C MET A 430 14.64 14.42 12.65
N VAL A 431 15.86 14.42 12.11
CA VAL A 431 16.15 14.11 10.71
C VAL A 431 16.72 12.70 10.63
N LEU A 432 15.90 11.77 10.12
CA LEU A 432 16.30 10.40 9.87
C LEU A 432 16.58 10.25 8.37
N ARG A 433 17.84 10.17 7.98
CA ARG A 433 18.27 10.13 6.58
C ARG A 433 19.02 8.84 6.26
N ASN A 434 19.31 8.62 4.98
CA ASN A 434 19.85 7.36 4.47
C ASN A 434 18.94 6.15 4.80
N LEU A 435 17.64 6.38 4.91
CA LEU A 435 16.61 5.35 5.05
C LEU A 435 15.82 5.14 3.76
N GLY A 436 16.14 5.85 2.68
CA GLY A 436 15.52 5.71 1.36
C GLY A 436 15.84 4.38 0.66
N VAL A 437 15.40 4.25 -0.58
CA VAL A 437 15.49 3.02 -1.38
C VAL A 437 16.93 2.56 -1.56
N ARG A 438 17.87 3.49 -1.76
CA ARG A 438 19.30 3.25 -1.96
C ARG A 438 20.10 3.41 -0.67
N GLY A 439 19.79 4.43 0.13
CA GLY A 439 20.50 4.72 1.38
C GLY A 439 20.34 3.60 2.43
N ALA A 440 19.16 3.03 2.52
CA ALA A 440 18.92 1.78 3.25
C ALA A 440 18.33 0.77 2.27
N PRO A 441 19.15 -0.03 1.58
CA PRO A 441 18.67 -0.94 0.55
C PRO A 441 17.38 -1.64 0.95
N GLY A 442 16.30 -1.38 0.18
CA GLY A 442 14.95 -1.83 0.50
C GLY A 442 14.09 -0.84 1.29
N MET A 443 14.59 0.35 1.60
CA MET A 443 13.91 1.44 2.31
C MET A 443 13.59 1.14 3.79
N GLY A 444 14.26 1.83 4.70
CA GLY A 444 14.11 1.68 6.15
C GLY A 444 12.77 2.22 6.68
N MET A 445 12.27 1.62 7.77
CA MET A 445 11.02 1.98 8.42
C MET A 445 11.27 2.93 9.60
N ALA A 446 10.82 4.19 9.50
CA ALA A 446 11.04 5.22 10.52
C ALA A 446 9.95 5.29 11.61
N SER A 447 8.85 4.56 11.47
CA SER A 447 7.66 4.66 12.32
C SER A 447 7.90 4.44 13.81
N ARG A 448 8.87 3.58 14.18
CA ARG A 448 9.21 3.31 15.59
C ARG A 448 9.63 4.57 16.36
N VAL A 449 10.27 5.51 15.68
CA VAL A 449 10.65 6.81 16.27
C VAL A 449 9.42 7.67 16.56
N VAL A 450 8.45 7.67 15.66
CA VAL A 450 7.20 8.43 15.83
C VAL A 450 6.38 7.89 17.01
N PHE A 451 6.25 6.59 17.13
CA PHE A 451 5.54 5.95 18.25
C PHE A 451 6.27 6.17 19.60
N ALA A 452 7.62 6.15 19.60
CA ALA A 452 8.39 6.45 20.79
C ALA A 452 8.22 7.93 21.23
N LEU A 453 8.17 8.88 20.29
CA LEU A 453 7.87 10.28 20.57
C LEU A 453 6.48 10.45 21.19
N ASP A 454 5.46 9.76 20.66
CA ASP A 454 4.11 9.76 21.22
C ASP A 454 4.11 9.20 22.65
N GLY A 455 4.76 8.05 22.86
CA GLY A 455 4.94 7.44 24.18
C GLY A 455 5.62 8.35 25.20
N LEU A 456 6.54 9.21 24.79
CA LEU A 456 7.19 10.21 25.64
C LEU A 456 6.36 11.49 25.82
N GLY A 457 5.24 11.66 25.09
CA GLY A 457 4.43 12.88 25.08
C GLY A 457 5.09 14.04 24.34
N LEU A 458 6.09 13.74 23.49
CA LEU A 458 6.82 14.73 22.70
C LEU A 458 6.24 14.91 21.29
N GLY A 459 5.30 14.08 20.87
CA GLY A 459 4.73 14.10 19.52
C GLY A 459 4.31 15.48 19.00
N PRO A 460 3.59 16.33 19.77
CA PRO A 460 3.23 17.68 19.32
C PRO A 460 4.40 18.68 19.34
N GLN A 461 5.51 18.36 20.00
CA GLN A 461 6.60 19.30 20.31
C GLN A 461 7.89 19.01 19.52
N VAL A 462 7.94 17.89 18.79
CA VAL A 462 9.09 17.45 17.99
C VAL A 462 8.59 17.02 16.63
N ALA A 463 9.16 17.57 15.57
CA ALA A 463 8.87 17.13 14.21
C ALA A 463 9.84 16.01 13.77
N VAL A 464 9.40 15.19 12.80
CA VAL A 464 10.23 14.16 12.18
C VAL A 464 10.28 14.38 10.67
N VAL A 465 11.47 14.32 10.08
CA VAL A 465 11.67 14.35 8.64
C VAL A 465 12.53 13.15 8.23
N THR A 466 12.12 12.42 7.20
CA THR A 466 12.84 11.23 6.74
C THR A 466 12.69 10.99 5.24
N ASP A 467 13.74 10.45 4.62
CA ASP A 467 13.68 9.84 3.29
C ASP A 467 13.21 8.38 3.33
N GLY A 468 13.05 7.82 4.53
CA GLY A 468 12.53 6.47 4.76
C GLY A 468 11.00 6.36 4.64
N GLN A 469 10.52 5.12 4.70
CA GLN A 469 9.08 4.86 4.72
C GLN A 469 8.48 4.93 6.12
N LEU A 470 7.17 5.15 6.14
CA LEU A 470 6.35 5.18 7.35
C LEU A 470 5.27 4.10 7.28
N SER A 471 4.83 3.59 8.42
CA SER A 471 3.59 2.81 8.50
C SER A 471 2.41 3.67 8.05
N GLY A 472 1.44 3.07 7.38
CA GLY A 472 0.17 3.73 7.05
C GLY A 472 -0.61 4.20 8.29
N LEU A 473 -0.27 3.69 9.46
CA LEU A 473 -0.88 4.04 10.75
C LEU A 473 -0.30 5.32 11.39
N VAL A 474 0.82 5.86 10.88
CA VAL A 474 1.43 7.09 11.42
C VAL A 474 0.54 8.31 11.15
N ASN A 475 0.04 8.95 12.22
CA ASN A 475 -0.82 10.14 12.17
C ASN A 475 -0.58 11.10 13.34
N LYS A 476 0.48 10.88 14.13
CA LYS A 476 0.83 11.67 15.32
C LYS A 476 1.91 12.69 15.01
N GLY A 477 1.76 13.90 15.51
CA GLY A 477 2.71 14.99 15.33
C GLY A 477 2.88 15.46 13.87
N ILE A 478 3.95 16.19 13.60
CA ILE A 478 4.37 16.57 12.24
C ILE A 478 5.44 15.59 11.78
N VAL A 479 5.08 14.74 10.82
CA VAL A 479 5.99 13.75 10.24
C VAL A 479 6.01 13.90 8.73
N VAL A 480 7.15 14.31 8.17
CA VAL A 480 7.39 14.40 6.72
C VAL A 480 8.13 13.15 6.30
N GLY A 481 7.45 12.26 5.62
CA GLY A 481 8.01 11.00 5.13
C GLY A 481 8.33 11.04 3.64
N GLU A 482 9.16 10.09 3.22
CA GLU A 482 9.49 9.88 1.81
C GLU A 482 10.02 11.14 1.12
N CYS A 483 10.86 11.92 1.85
CA CYS A 483 11.51 13.10 1.29
C CYS A 483 12.34 12.74 0.07
N ALA A 484 12.10 13.43 -1.02
CA ALA A 484 12.75 13.16 -2.30
C ALA A 484 13.43 14.43 -2.88
N PRO A 485 14.58 14.25 -3.57
CA PRO A 485 15.38 13.04 -3.66
C PRO A 485 15.89 12.57 -2.31
N GLU A 486 16.14 11.24 -2.13
CA GLU A 486 16.72 10.70 -0.89
C GLU A 486 18.18 11.16 -0.69
N ALA A 487 18.69 11.05 0.53
CA ALA A 487 20.04 11.48 0.86
C ALA A 487 21.11 10.79 -0.03
N ALA A 488 20.98 9.51 -0.29
CA ALA A 488 21.89 8.72 -1.11
C ALA A 488 21.88 9.11 -2.60
N ASP A 489 20.80 9.72 -3.09
CA ASP A 489 20.68 10.29 -4.43
C ASP A 489 21.05 11.79 -4.49
N GLY A 490 21.71 12.31 -3.45
CA GLY A 490 22.15 13.70 -3.38
C GLY A 490 21.03 14.68 -2.97
N GLY A 491 19.94 14.18 -2.42
CA GLY A 491 18.84 15.01 -1.91
C GLY A 491 19.28 15.92 -0.77
N ALA A 492 18.62 17.08 -0.64
CA ALA A 492 18.98 18.11 0.34
C ALA A 492 18.90 17.62 1.80
N ILE A 493 18.09 16.60 2.09
CA ILE A 493 18.05 15.94 3.41
C ILE A 493 19.44 15.39 3.79
N GLY A 494 20.25 14.94 2.83
CA GLY A 494 21.64 14.49 3.03
C GLY A 494 22.60 15.62 3.42
N LEU A 495 22.23 16.87 3.14
CA LEU A 495 23.05 18.05 3.43
C LEU A 495 22.78 18.65 4.81
N VAL A 496 21.74 18.19 5.52
CA VAL A 496 21.40 18.69 6.85
C VAL A 496 22.52 18.35 7.83
N ARG A 497 22.89 19.32 8.67
CA ARG A 497 23.85 19.14 9.78
C ARG A 497 23.15 19.33 11.12
N GLU A 498 23.75 18.76 12.15
CA GLU A 498 23.31 18.94 13.54
C GLU A 498 23.16 20.43 13.87
N GLY A 499 22.00 20.83 14.40
CA GLY A 499 21.69 22.20 14.78
C GLY A 499 21.17 23.11 13.67
N ASP A 500 21.15 22.67 12.40
CA ASP A 500 20.53 23.45 11.30
C ASP A 500 19.06 23.77 11.60
N ARG A 501 18.59 24.90 11.09
CA ARG A 501 17.17 25.28 11.22
C ARG A 501 16.37 24.68 10.08
N ILE A 502 15.26 24.03 10.43
CA ILE A 502 14.28 23.48 9.48
C ILE A 502 12.93 24.10 9.77
N ARG A 503 12.22 24.53 8.70
CA ARG A 503 10.84 25.01 8.76
C ARG A 503 9.94 24.07 7.96
N ILE A 504 8.85 23.66 8.59
CA ILE A 504 7.77 22.88 7.98
C ILE A 504 6.50 23.74 8.10
N ASP A 505 5.86 24.03 6.97
CA ASP A 505 4.63 24.82 6.88
C ASP A 505 3.64 24.06 6.00
N ILE A 506 2.71 23.36 6.62
CA ILE A 506 1.73 22.52 5.94
C ILE A 506 0.72 23.37 5.15
N PRO A 507 0.14 24.46 5.68
CA PRO A 507 -0.70 25.37 4.93
C PRO A 507 -0.02 25.94 3.67
N ALA A 508 1.25 26.34 3.80
CA ALA A 508 2.04 26.83 2.66
C ALA A 508 2.59 25.70 1.76
N ARG A 509 2.38 24.43 2.14
CA ARG A 509 2.92 23.23 1.45
C ARG A 509 4.44 23.26 1.31
N ARG A 510 5.14 23.68 2.36
CA ARG A 510 6.60 23.88 2.33
C ARG A 510 7.33 23.10 3.42
N ALA A 511 8.53 22.61 3.06
CA ALA A 511 9.54 22.11 3.99
C ALA A 511 10.92 22.63 3.53
N ASP A 512 11.51 23.49 4.36
CA ASP A 512 12.70 24.24 4.00
C ASP A 512 13.84 24.04 4.99
N LEU A 513 15.05 23.90 4.47
CA LEU A 513 16.30 24.00 5.20
C LEU A 513 16.76 25.48 5.16
N LEU A 514 16.84 26.12 6.34
CA LEU A 514 17.08 27.56 6.46
C LEU A 514 18.58 27.93 6.55
N VAL A 515 19.38 27.42 5.61
CA VAL A 515 20.85 27.67 5.52
C VAL A 515 21.29 27.90 4.08
N SER A 516 20.65 28.83 3.37
CA SER A 516 20.71 28.94 1.90
C SER A 516 22.11 29.15 1.31
N GLU A 517 22.96 30.00 1.86
CA GLU A 517 24.31 30.25 1.34
C GLU A 517 25.26 29.06 1.57
N GLU A 518 25.13 28.39 2.72
CA GLU A 518 25.93 27.21 3.05
C GLU A 518 25.49 25.95 2.28
N ILE A 519 24.24 25.87 1.84
CA ILE A 519 23.75 24.74 1.03
C ILE A 519 24.59 24.58 -0.23
N ALA A 520 24.91 25.66 -0.93
CA ALA A 520 25.68 25.60 -2.15
C ALA A 520 27.10 25.03 -1.91
N ALA A 521 27.73 25.40 -0.80
CA ALA A 521 29.03 24.85 -0.38
C ALA A 521 28.91 23.37 0.06
N ARG A 522 27.84 22.99 0.75
CA ARG A 522 27.59 21.62 1.20
C ARG A 522 27.26 20.66 0.03
N ARG A 523 26.60 21.15 -1.03
CA ARG A 523 26.32 20.38 -2.25
C ARG A 523 27.56 19.91 -2.99
N ALA A 524 28.70 20.56 -2.80
CA ALA A 524 29.99 20.13 -3.34
C ALA A 524 30.60 18.94 -2.54
N ALA A 525 30.11 18.64 -1.35
CA ALA A 525 30.55 17.48 -0.58
C ALA A 525 29.86 16.20 -1.09
N PRO A 526 30.57 15.06 -1.14
CA PRO A 526 29.95 13.81 -1.50
C PRO A 526 28.80 13.48 -0.52
N PRO A 527 27.68 12.88 -1.00
CA PRO A 527 26.62 12.46 -0.10
C PRO A 527 27.15 11.46 0.95
N PRO A 528 26.52 11.35 2.11
CA PRO A 528 26.87 10.33 3.09
C PRO A 528 26.92 8.96 2.44
N ALA A 529 27.96 8.19 2.74
CA ALA A 529 28.09 6.85 2.16
C ALA A 529 26.91 5.97 2.60
N ALA A 530 26.20 5.42 1.62
CA ALA A 530 25.17 4.41 1.88
C ALA A 530 25.81 3.16 2.50
N ALA A 531 25.14 2.54 3.44
CA ALA A 531 25.57 1.26 3.98
C ALA A 531 25.64 0.21 2.86
N ALA A 532 26.74 -0.53 2.78
CA ALA A 532 26.86 -1.61 1.80
C ALA A 532 25.69 -2.59 1.94
N PRO A 533 24.98 -2.92 0.83
CA PRO A 533 23.86 -3.85 0.91
C PRO A 533 24.37 -5.24 1.31
N PRO A 534 23.62 -5.98 2.15
CA PRO A 534 23.96 -7.35 2.47
C PRO A 534 23.85 -8.23 1.21
N PRO A 535 24.60 -9.35 1.13
CA PRO A 535 24.43 -10.31 0.04
C PRO A 535 22.97 -10.81 -0.06
N GLY A 536 22.53 -11.14 -1.28
CA GLY A 536 21.19 -11.69 -1.54
C GLY A 536 20.22 -10.65 -2.12
N TRP A 537 18.92 -10.80 -1.81
CA TRP A 537 17.85 -10.03 -2.44
C TRP A 537 18.02 -8.51 -2.31
N LEU A 538 18.37 -8.03 -1.11
CA LEU A 538 18.59 -6.59 -0.90
C LEU A 538 19.76 -6.02 -1.74
N SER A 539 20.78 -6.83 -2.00
CA SER A 539 21.89 -6.41 -2.88
C SER A 539 21.47 -6.31 -4.34
N ILE A 540 20.60 -7.21 -4.82
CA ILE A 540 20.01 -7.14 -6.15
C ILE A 540 19.13 -5.89 -6.26
N TYR A 541 18.21 -5.72 -5.33
CA TYR A 541 17.29 -4.60 -5.27
C TYR A 541 18.02 -3.25 -5.27
N ALA A 542 19.03 -3.08 -4.43
CA ALA A 542 19.80 -1.84 -4.33
C ALA A 542 20.50 -1.43 -5.64
N ARG A 543 20.88 -2.40 -6.47
CA ARG A 543 21.53 -2.12 -7.77
C ARG A 543 20.56 -1.81 -8.89
N THR A 544 19.31 -2.31 -8.80
CA THR A 544 18.34 -2.23 -9.89
C THR A 544 17.21 -1.26 -9.61
N ALA A 545 16.86 -1.05 -8.33
CA ALA A 545 15.73 -0.20 -7.98
C ALA A 545 15.92 1.24 -8.49
N LYS A 546 14.87 1.75 -9.13
CA LYS A 546 14.77 3.15 -9.56
C LYS A 546 14.58 4.05 -8.34
N PRO A 547 14.77 5.38 -8.49
CA PRO A 547 14.41 6.32 -7.44
C PRO A 547 12.94 6.18 -6.98
N LEU A 548 12.68 6.62 -5.75
CA LEU A 548 11.33 6.53 -5.16
C LEU A 548 10.27 7.25 -5.99
N GLU A 549 10.63 8.37 -6.61
CA GLU A 549 9.77 9.18 -7.48
C GLU A 549 9.33 8.42 -8.75
N ALA A 550 10.13 7.45 -9.17
CA ALA A 550 9.78 6.52 -10.25
C ALA A 550 9.07 5.24 -9.75
N GLY A 551 8.67 5.21 -8.46
CA GLY A 551 7.99 4.09 -7.84
C GLY A 551 8.90 2.99 -7.30
N ALA A 552 10.22 3.18 -7.29
CA ALA A 552 11.22 2.20 -6.85
C ALA A 552 11.06 0.83 -7.57
N THR A 553 10.72 0.84 -8.86
CA THR A 553 10.62 -0.35 -9.72
C THR A 553 12.00 -0.88 -10.10
N LEU A 554 12.09 -2.15 -10.55
CA LEU A 554 13.38 -2.79 -10.85
C LEU A 554 13.82 -2.61 -12.32
N HIS A 555 12.93 -2.22 -13.19
CA HIS A 555 13.20 -2.04 -14.62
C HIS A 555 12.54 -0.77 -15.17
N ASP A 556 12.91 -0.42 -16.39
CA ASP A 556 12.29 0.69 -17.10
C ASP A 556 10.86 0.32 -17.54
N PRO A 557 9.96 1.30 -17.60
CA PRO A 557 8.61 1.05 -18.10
C PRO A 557 8.61 0.45 -19.51
N PRO A 558 7.63 -0.39 -19.85
CA PRO A 558 7.51 -0.93 -21.20
C PRO A 558 7.42 0.21 -22.24
N GLY A 559 8.33 0.19 -23.23
CA GLY A 559 8.32 1.15 -24.36
C GLY A 559 9.15 2.42 -24.17
N THR A 560 10.02 2.47 -23.15
CA THR A 560 11.05 3.54 -23.01
C THR A 560 12.39 3.13 -23.59
#